data_8995d986fdfb41534797b319a2749fe3
#
_entry.id   8995d986fdfb41534797b319a2749fe3
#
_cell.length_a   1.000
_cell.length_b   1.000
_cell.length_c   1.000
_cell.angle_alpha   90.00
_cell.angle_beta   90.00
_cell.angle_gamma   90.00
#
_symmetry.space_group_name_H-M   'P 1'
#
loop_
_entity.id
_entity.type
_entity.pdbx_description
1 polymer ?
#
loop_
_entity_poly.entity_id
_entity_poly.type
_entity_poly.pdbx_seq_one_letter_code
_entity_poly.pdbx_strand_id
1 'polypeptide(L)'
;MATEEMRRIFYTTLASIPPGRYCSYGDIAKLCGVHVRQVLAWLRTLPRESDLPWYRLITGQRRIADYPGNERQYRKLAEEGLVPEADGRFPVHYRWPDS
;
A
#
# COMPACT_ATOMS: atom_id res chain seq x y z
N MET A 1 11.80 -9.99 -15.59
CA MET A 1 10.56 -9.47 -16.20
C MET A 1 9.35 -9.94 -15.40
N ALA A 2 8.45 -9.01 -15.10
CA ALA A 2 7.26 -9.38 -14.34
C ALA A 2 6.28 -10.18 -15.21
N THR A 3 5.71 -11.23 -14.63
CA THR A 3 4.77 -12.11 -15.32
C THR A 3 3.36 -11.95 -14.77
N GLU A 4 2.39 -12.55 -15.45
CA GLU A 4 1.01 -12.59 -14.98
C GLU A 4 0.92 -13.30 -13.62
N GLU A 5 1.75 -14.31 -13.41
CA GLU A 5 1.81 -15.01 -12.13
C GLU A 5 2.30 -14.09 -11.01
N MET A 6 3.33 -13.28 -11.27
CA MET A 6 3.86 -12.32 -10.30
C MET A 6 2.82 -11.25 -9.97
N ARG A 7 2.04 -10.84 -10.95
CA ARG A 7 0.96 -9.89 -10.76
C ARG A 7 -0.12 -10.46 -9.83
N ARG A 8 -0.44 -11.75 -10.00
CA ARG A 8 -1.36 -12.44 -9.11
C ARG A 8 -0.85 -12.50 -7.70
N ILE A 9 0.45 -12.79 -7.54
CA ILE A 9 1.11 -12.81 -6.23
C ILE A 9 0.99 -11.43 -5.58
N PHE A 10 1.20 -10.38 -6.35
CA PHE A 10 1.04 -9.02 -5.84
C PHE A 10 -0.38 -8.77 -5.34
N TYR A 11 -1.39 -9.14 -6.13
CA TYR A 11 -2.78 -8.93 -5.73
C TYR A 11 -3.12 -9.71 -4.47
N THR A 12 -2.66 -10.96 -4.37
CA THR A 12 -2.89 -11.78 -3.19
C THR A 12 -2.21 -11.19 -1.97
N THR A 13 -0.99 -10.72 -2.13
CA THR A 13 -0.22 -10.11 -1.04
C THR A 13 -0.89 -8.81 -0.58
N LEU A 14 -1.32 -7.99 -1.53
CA LEU A 14 -2.03 -6.74 -1.22
C LEU A 14 -3.30 -7.02 -0.44
N ALA A 15 -4.07 -8.02 -0.86
CA ALA A 15 -5.31 -8.41 -0.17
C ALA A 15 -5.04 -8.94 1.24
N SER A 16 -3.82 -9.38 1.51
CA SER A 16 -3.45 -9.93 2.83
C SER A 16 -3.14 -8.86 3.86
N ILE A 17 -2.97 -7.60 3.46
CA ILE A 17 -2.70 -6.53 4.41
C ILE A 17 -3.96 -6.33 5.27
N PRO A 18 -3.87 -6.55 6.61
CA PRO A 18 -5.07 -6.46 7.45
C PRO A 18 -5.62 -5.03 7.54
N PRO A 19 -6.92 -4.88 7.80
CA PRO A 19 -7.48 -3.56 8.11
C PRO A 19 -6.76 -2.96 9.32
N GLY A 20 -6.53 -1.65 9.27
CA GLY A 20 -5.85 -0.97 10.37
C GLY A 20 -4.33 -1.11 10.33
N ARG A 21 -3.79 -1.65 9.23
CA ARG A 21 -2.35 -1.78 9.03
C ARG A 21 -1.97 -1.19 7.68
N TYR A 22 -0.71 -0.84 7.52
CA TYR A 22 -0.19 -0.34 6.25
C TYR A 22 1.09 -1.08 5.87
N CYS A 23 1.42 -1.02 4.59
CA CYS A 23 2.66 -1.62 4.07
C CYS A 23 3.33 -0.59 3.16
N SER A 24 4.65 -0.54 3.15
CA SER A 24 5.33 0.35 2.23
C SER A 24 5.45 -0.28 0.85
N TYR A 25 5.59 0.56 -0.18
CA TYR A 25 5.79 0.08 -1.55
C TYR A 25 7.02 -0.83 -1.63
N GLY A 26 8.10 -0.45 -0.91
CA GLY A 26 9.31 -1.27 -0.91
C GLY A 26 9.13 -2.61 -0.24
N ASP A 27 8.39 -2.64 0.87
CA ASP A 27 8.15 -3.89 1.60
C ASP A 27 7.32 -4.87 0.77
N ILE A 28 6.24 -4.40 0.13
CA ILE A 28 5.43 -5.30 -0.67
C ILE A 28 6.19 -5.77 -1.92
N ALA A 29 7.05 -4.92 -2.47
CA ALA A 29 7.89 -5.31 -3.59
C ALA A 29 8.81 -6.46 -3.20
N LYS A 30 9.42 -6.39 -2.00
CA LYS A 30 10.27 -7.47 -1.50
C LYS A 30 9.49 -8.75 -1.29
N LEU A 31 8.29 -8.66 -0.72
CA LEU A 31 7.45 -9.83 -0.50
C LEU A 31 7.08 -10.53 -1.80
N CYS A 32 6.89 -9.75 -2.87
CA CYS A 32 6.51 -10.28 -4.17
C CYS A 32 7.70 -10.64 -5.05
N GLY A 33 8.92 -10.27 -4.63
CA GLY A 33 10.11 -10.53 -5.42
C GLY A 33 10.21 -9.69 -6.69
N VAL A 34 9.67 -8.46 -6.66
CA VAL A 34 9.69 -7.56 -7.82
C VAL A 34 10.25 -6.20 -7.43
N HIS A 35 10.57 -5.39 -8.42
CA HIS A 35 11.03 -4.02 -8.19
C HIS A 35 9.85 -3.13 -7.82
N VAL A 36 10.11 -2.11 -7.01
CA VAL A 36 9.06 -1.17 -6.57
C VAL A 36 8.35 -0.49 -7.75
N ARG A 37 9.06 -0.26 -8.84
CA ARG A 37 8.46 0.32 -10.05
C ARG A 37 7.34 -0.54 -10.61
N GLN A 38 7.49 -1.87 -10.51
CA GLN A 38 6.47 -2.79 -10.96
C GLN A 38 5.23 -2.70 -10.08
N VAL A 39 5.42 -2.56 -8.77
CA VAL A 39 4.31 -2.36 -7.84
C VAL A 39 3.52 -1.11 -8.22
N LEU A 40 4.21 -0.01 -8.47
CA LEU A 40 3.56 1.25 -8.83
C LEU A 40 2.81 1.14 -10.17
N ALA A 41 3.40 0.41 -11.13
CA ALA A 41 2.74 0.19 -12.42
C ALA A 41 1.45 -0.61 -12.27
N TRP A 42 1.46 -1.65 -11.46
CA TRP A 42 0.27 -2.46 -11.22
C TRP A 42 -0.80 -1.65 -10.49
N LEU A 43 -0.41 -0.80 -9.54
CA LEU A 43 -1.37 0.06 -8.84
C LEU A 43 -2.07 1.03 -9.78
N ARG A 44 -1.35 1.57 -10.77
CA ARG A 44 -1.95 2.49 -11.75
C ARG A 44 -2.99 1.81 -12.62
N THR A 45 -2.88 0.50 -12.80
CA THR A 45 -3.78 -0.24 -13.68
C THR A 45 -4.93 -0.90 -12.92
N LEU A 46 -5.01 -0.74 -11.60
CA LEU A 46 -6.12 -1.28 -10.83
C LEU A 46 -7.42 -0.58 -11.22
N PRO A 47 -8.49 -1.35 -11.49
CA PRO A 47 -9.81 -0.74 -11.74
C PRO A 47 -10.27 0.05 -10.53
N ARG A 48 -11.01 1.13 -10.77
CA ARG A 48 -11.56 1.96 -9.69
C ARG A 48 -12.47 1.19 -8.76
N GLU A 49 -13.16 0.19 -9.30
CA GLU A 49 -14.10 -0.65 -8.55
C GLU A 49 -13.41 -1.80 -7.84
N SER A 50 -12.08 -1.86 -7.90
CA SER A 50 -11.35 -2.95 -7.25
C SER A 50 -11.58 -2.94 -5.75
N ASP A 51 -11.80 -4.12 -5.18
CA ASP A 51 -11.95 -4.30 -3.74
C ASP A 51 -10.59 -4.43 -3.04
N LEU A 52 -9.51 -4.43 -3.81
CA LEU A 52 -8.16 -4.55 -3.24
C LEU A 52 -7.83 -3.31 -2.41
N PRO A 53 -7.20 -3.50 -1.23
CA PRO A 53 -6.89 -2.39 -0.33
C PRO A 53 -5.65 -1.60 -0.76
N TRP A 54 -5.71 -1.00 -1.95
CA TRP A 54 -4.61 -0.20 -2.51
C TRP A 54 -4.18 0.93 -1.57
N TYR A 55 -5.13 1.46 -0.79
CA TYR A 55 -4.89 2.58 0.10
C TYR A 55 -4.03 2.23 1.31
N ARG A 56 -3.80 0.93 1.55
CA ARG A 56 -2.92 0.48 2.63
C ARG A 56 -1.45 0.48 2.23
N LEU A 57 -1.14 0.88 0.99
CA LEU A 57 0.24 1.02 0.53
C LEU A 57 0.66 2.49 0.61
N ILE A 58 1.77 2.75 1.30
CA ILE A 58 2.29 4.11 1.46
C ILE A 58 3.80 4.10 1.20
N THR A 59 4.43 5.28 1.25
CA THR A 59 5.86 5.38 0.99
C THR A 59 6.68 4.74 2.12
N GLY A 60 7.95 4.45 1.83
CA GLY A 60 8.87 3.91 2.82
C GLY A 60 9.13 4.86 4.00
N GLN A 61 8.79 6.13 3.83
CA GLN A 61 8.90 7.13 4.90
C GLN A 61 7.65 7.21 5.77
N ARG A 62 6.76 6.25 5.63
CA ARG A 62 5.50 6.16 6.40
C ARG A 62 4.55 7.33 6.14
N ARG A 63 4.56 7.83 4.91
CA ARG A 63 3.68 8.92 4.48
C ARG A 63 2.91 8.51 3.24
N ILE A 64 1.72 9.09 3.09
CA ILE A 64 0.99 8.93 1.83
C ILE A 64 1.71 9.74 0.76
N ALA A 65 1.86 9.14 -0.43
CA ALA A 65 2.51 9.82 -1.53
C ALA A 65 1.75 11.10 -1.91
N ASP A 66 2.48 12.10 -2.37
CA ASP A 66 1.89 13.37 -2.78
C ASP A 66 1.43 13.27 -4.23
N TYR A 67 0.13 13.09 -4.42
CA TYR A 67 -0.49 13.03 -5.75
C TYR A 67 -1.88 13.65 -5.68
N PRO A 68 -2.41 14.14 -6.82
CA PRO A 68 -3.76 14.73 -6.84
C PRO A 68 -4.82 13.70 -6.41
N GLY A 69 -5.68 14.08 -5.48
CA GLY A 69 -6.75 13.19 -5.01
C GLY A 69 -6.36 12.29 -3.86
N ASN A 70 -5.18 12.50 -3.27
CA ASN A 70 -4.72 11.63 -2.17
C ASN A 70 -5.58 11.75 -0.90
N GLU A 71 -6.48 12.73 -0.80
CA GLU A 71 -7.39 12.86 0.33
C GLU A 71 -8.25 11.62 0.50
N ARG A 72 -8.57 10.94 -0.61
CA ARG A 72 -9.35 9.71 -0.57
C ARG A 72 -8.61 8.62 0.18
N GLN A 73 -7.29 8.54 -0.01
CA GLN A 73 -6.46 7.55 0.68
C GLN A 73 -6.40 7.85 2.18
N TYR A 74 -6.22 9.12 2.55
CA TYR A 74 -6.24 9.55 3.95
C TYR A 74 -7.56 9.16 4.61
N ARG A 75 -8.68 9.41 3.92
CA ARG A 75 -10.00 9.11 4.44
C ARG A 75 -10.21 7.62 4.67
N LYS A 76 -9.81 6.80 3.69
CA LYS A 76 -9.97 5.36 3.80
C LYS A 76 -9.15 4.78 4.95
N LEU A 77 -7.93 5.27 5.14
CA LEU A 77 -7.10 4.82 6.25
C LEU A 77 -7.68 5.30 7.60
N ALA A 78 -8.20 6.51 7.65
CA ALA A 78 -8.83 7.04 8.87
C ALA A 78 -10.04 6.19 9.27
N GLU A 79 -10.79 5.69 8.31
CA GLU A 79 -11.92 4.79 8.58
C GLU A 79 -11.48 3.50 9.25
N GLU A 80 -10.21 3.13 9.08
CA GLU A 80 -9.62 1.94 9.73
C GLU A 80 -8.86 2.29 11.01
N GLY A 81 -8.96 3.53 11.44
CA GLY A 81 -8.26 3.97 12.65
C GLY A 81 -6.84 4.42 12.44
N LEU A 82 -6.40 4.53 11.18
CA LEU A 82 -5.03 4.96 10.85
C LEU A 82 -5.01 6.43 10.47
N VAL A 83 -4.43 7.24 11.37
CA VAL A 83 -4.25 8.67 11.11
C VAL A 83 -2.77 9.01 11.31
N PRO A 84 -2.23 9.95 10.51
CA PRO A 84 -0.83 10.35 10.69
C PRO A 84 -0.63 11.11 11.97
N GLU A 85 0.58 11.02 12.50
CA GLU A 85 0.98 11.81 13.65
C GLU A 85 1.31 13.25 13.23
N ALA A 86 1.69 14.09 14.20
CA ALA A 86 1.93 15.52 13.95
C ALA A 86 2.96 15.77 12.85
N ASP A 87 3.91 14.86 12.66
CA ASP A 87 4.93 14.99 11.61
C ASP A 87 4.47 14.48 10.24
N GLY A 88 3.20 14.06 10.13
CA GLY A 88 2.64 13.54 8.89
C GLY A 88 2.94 12.08 8.62
N ARG A 89 3.62 11.39 9.53
CA ARG A 89 3.97 9.99 9.38
C ARG A 89 3.00 9.11 10.16
N PHE A 90 2.70 7.94 9.58
CA PHE A 90 1.87 6.96 10.27
C PHE A 90 2.69 6.23 11.33
N PRO A 91 2.06 5.83 12.46
CA PRO A 91 2.79 5.16 13.54
C PRO A 91 3.46 3.87 13.08
N VAL A 92 4.69 3.64 13.53
CA VAL A 92 5.51 2.49 13.13
C VAL A 92 4.84 1.16 13.49
N HIS A 93 4.18 1.10 14.63
CA HIS A 93 3.64 -0.18 15.14
C HIS A 93 2.44 -0.70 14.35
N TYR A 94 1.91 0.08 13.40
CA TYR A 94 0.85 -0.39 12.52
C TYR A 94 1.38 -0.92 11.18
N ARG A 95 2.70 -0.95 11.04
CA ARG A 95 3.34 -1.46 9.83
C ARG A 95 3.17 -2.96 9.69
N TRP A 96 2.87 -3.41 8.48
CA TRP A 96 2.70 -4.82 8.17
C TRP A 96 3.62 -5.18 7.01
N PRO A 97 4.24 -6.37 6.98
CA PRO A 97 4.22 -7.34 8.08
C PRO A 97 5.09 -6.85 9.25
N ASP A 98 4.84 -7.40 10.41
CA ASP A 98 5.67 -7.10 11.58
C ASP A 98 7.07 -7.63 11.35
N SER A 99 8.05 -6.80 11.58
CA SER A 99 9.45 -7.20 11.43
C SER A 99 10.00 -7.77 12.71
#